data_5ac3291d8c42d0d50518507b0973afd0
#
_entry.id   5ac3291d8c42d0d50518507b0973afd0
#
_cell.length_a   1.000
_cell.length_b   1.000
_cell.length_c   1.000
_cell.angle_alpha   90.00
_cell.angle_beta   90.00
_cell.angle_gamma   90.00
#
_symmetry.space_group_name_H-M   'P 1'
#
loop_
_entity.id
_entity.type
_entity.pdbx_description
1 polymer ?
#
loop_
_entity_poly.entity_id
_entity_poly.type
_entity_poly.pdbx_seq_one_letter_code
_entity_poly.pdbx_strand_id
1 'polypeptide(L)'
;MRWIREGLRRRHEDDGFSLPELLIAMTIFAAFLAVITATVSTMFQDIRHTSTVNYAAAQNAHAFDAFDQEIRPASAVNIPGLGTNGQDFYIEFLSTSLQGNAICRQWRLLVATDQLQQRSWTPVTSGTPTLSAWTLVSNGVVNSTDPFTLTLPADYSQSDSVTMSLTDTQGVKPSATANTSTTVVAENTNANTPSNLDTNNNGFSDNPVCQIGVSRP
;
A
#
# COMPACT_ATOMS: atom_id res chain seq x y z
N MET A 1 -67.93 18.13 57.18
CA MET A 1 -66.77 17.99 56.25
C MET A 1 -66.12 16.64 56.43
N ARG A 2 -66.68 15.57 55.79
CA ARG A 2 -66.26 14.19 56.00
C ARG A 2 -66.42 13.42 54.67
N TRP A 3 -65.95 13.88 53.58
CA TRP A 3 -66.16 13.33 52.24
C TRP A 3 -65.00 13.33 51.33
N ILE A 4 -63.73 13.32 51.73
CA ILE A 4 -62.55 13.21 50.83
C ILE A 4 -61.52 12.29 51.51
N ARG A 5 -61.81 11.00 51.69
CA ARG A 5 -60.79 10.00 52.10
C ARG A 5 -61.08 8.58 51.66
N GLU A 6 -61.84 8.37 50.63
CA GLU A 6 -62.12 7.05 50.08
C GLU A 6 -61.82 6.96 48.59
N GLY A 7 -60.61 7.15 48.17
CA GLY A 7 -60.34 7.09 46.75
C GLY A 7 -58.92 6.76 46.31
N LEU A 8 -58.08 6.17 47.14
CA LEU A 8 -56.73 5.76 46.72
C LEU A 8 -56.21 4.51 47.44
N ARG A 9 -57.06 3.51 47.55
CA ARG A 9 -56.60 2.14 47.71
C ARG A 9 -56.78 1.41 46.38
N ARG A 10 -56.04 1.79 45.36
CA ARG A 10 -55.78 0.84 44.28
C ARG A 10 -54.99 -0.29 44.91
N ARG A 11 -55.64 -1.40 45.09
CA ARG A 11 -55.01 -2.68 45.29
C ARG A 11 -54.04 -2.86 44.15
N HIS A 12 -52.76 -2.91 44.43
CA HIS A 12 -51.83 -3.61 43.60
C HIS A 12 -52.24 -5.09 43.75
N GLU A 13 -53.17 -5.56 42.91
CA GLU A 13 -53.28 -6.96 42.62
C GLU A 13 -51.96 -7.34 41.98
N ASP A 14 -51.18 -8.17 42.64
CA ASP A 14 -50.05 -8.87 42.07
C ASP A 14 -50.63 -9.90 41.07
N ASP A 15 -51.08 -9.41 39.91
CA ASP A 15 -51.44 -10.24 38.78
C ASP A 15 -50.14 -10.87 38.25
N GLY A 16 -49.87 -12.10 38.67
CA GLY A 16 -48.76 -12.89 38.18
C GLY A 16 -48.90 -13.04 36.66
N PHE A 17 -47.79 -12.90 35.95
CA PHE A 17 -47.75 -13.12 34.51
C PHE A 17 -48.30 -14.50 34.14
N SER A 18 -49.20 -14.55 33.17
CA SER A 18 -49.65 -15.81 32.63
C SER A 18 -48.54 -16.50 31.82
N LEU A 19 -48.47 -17.79 31.85
CA LEU A 19 -47.45 -18.59 31.15
C LEU A 19 -47.36 -18.23 29.64
N PRO A 20 -48.49 -18.06 28.90
CA PRO A 20 -48.44 -17.60 27.49
C PRO A 20 -47.90 -16.19 27.31
N GLU A 21 -48.14 -15.27 28.25
CA GLU A 21 -47.65 -13.92 28.19
C GLU A 21 -46.10 -13.88 28.34
N LEU A 22 -45.54 -14.69 29.22
CA LEU A 22 -44.13 -14.89 29.39
C LEU A 22 -43.49 -15.46 28.11
N LEU A 23 -44.13 -16.44 27.44
CA LEU A 23 -43.65 -17.01 26.19
C LEU A 23 -43.62 -15.99 25.07
N ILE A 24 -44.67 -15.17 24.93
CA ILE A 24 -44.71 -14.10 23.92
C ILE A 24 -43.62 -13.05 24.20
N ALA A 25 -43.46 -12.61 25.44
CA ALA A 25 -42.44 -11.67 25.82
C ALA A 25 -41.03 -12.20 25.53
N MET A 26 -40.75 -13.48 25.84
CA MET A 26 -39.43 -14.08 25.52
C MET A 26 -39.19 -14.21 24.03
N THR A 27 -40.20 -14.53 23.21
CA THR A 27 -40.03 -14.62 21.76
C THR A 27 -39.74 -13.26 21.14
N ILE A 28 -40.44 -12.20 21.55
CA ILE A 28 -40.20 -10.83 21.10
C ILE A 28 -38.81 -10.38 21.53
N PHE A 29 -38.42 -10.64 22.76
CA PHE A 29 -37.09 -10.29 23.28
C PHE A 29 -35.99 -11.04 22.55
N ALA A 30 -36.14 -12.32 22.26
CA ALA A 30 -35.19 -13.12 21.49
C ALA A 30 -35.06 -12.58 20.06
N ALA A 31 -36.16 -12.23 19.39
CA ALA A 31 -36.12 -11.61 18.07
C ALA A 31 -35.38 -10.25 18.07
N PHE A 32 -35.61 -9.43 19.08
CA PHE A 32 -34.95 -8.15 19.25
C PHE A 32 -33.43 -8.31 19.48
N LEU A 33 -33.04 -9.24 20.35
CA LEU A 33 -31.62 -9.57 20.56
C LEU A 33 -30.93 -10.08 19.29
N ALA A 34 -31.63 -10.91 18.50
CA ALA A 34 -31.08 -11.41 17.25
C ALA A 34 -30.75 -10.26 16.26
N VAL A 35 -31.67 -9.30 16.13
CA VAL A 35 -31.45 -8.12 15.27
C VAL A 35 -30.28 -7.26 15.78
N ILE A 36 -30.23 -6.99 17.09
CA ILE A 36 -29.09 -6.23 17.66
C ILE A 36 -27.78 -6.94 17.44
N THR A 37 -27.72 -8.24 17.69
CA THR A 37 -26.49 -9.03 17.52
C THR A 37 -26.03 -9.05 16.07
N ALA A 38 -26.95 -9.17 15.10
CA ALA A 38 -26.64 -9.10 13.68
C ALA A 38 -26.08 -7.73 13.31
N THR A 39 -26.71 -6.64 13.76
CA THR A 39 -26.27 -5.27 13.49
C THR A 39 -24.88 -4.99 14.08
N VAL A 40 -24.63 -5.40 15.31
CA VAL A 40 -23.33 -5.24 15.97
C VAL A 40 -22.25 -6.04 15.24
N SER A 41 -22.57 -7.26 14.80
CA SER A 41 -21.65 -8.10 14.04
C SER A 41 -21.23 -7.46 12.70
N THR A 42 -22.19 -6.91 11.94
CA THR A 42 -21.87 -6.20 10.68
C THR A 42 -21.03 -4.95 10.96
N MET A 43 -21.36 -4.18 11.99
CA MET A 43 -20.59 -2.99 12.37
C MET A 43 -19.13 -3.32 12.70
N PHE A 44 -18.87 -4.41 13.42
CA PHE A 44 -17.49 -4.86 13.68
C PHE A 44 -16.76 -5.30 12.43
N GLN A 45 -17.43 -5.90 11.45
CA GLN A 45 -16.83 -6.27 10.17
C GLN A 45 -16.45 -5.01 9.38
N ASP A 46 -17.31 -4.00 9.33
CA ASP A 46 -17.07 -2.74 8.63
C ASP A 46 -15.90 -1.94 9.26
N ILE A 47 -15.84 -1.92 10.61
CA ILE A 47 -14.73 -1.26 11.32
C ILE A 47 -13.39 -1.95 10.99
N ARG A 48 -13.35 -3.29 11.01
CA ARG A 48 -12.14 -4.02 10.64
C ARG A 48 -11.73 -3.74 9.19
N HIS A 49 -12.68 -3.78 8.26
CA HIS A 49 -12.43 -3.48 6.86
C HIS A 49 -11.86 -2.06 6.68
N THR A 50 -12.52 -1.05 7.27
CA THR A 50 -12.07 0.34 7.20
C THR A 50 -10.68 0.53 7.81
N SER A 51 -10.42 -0.09 8.97
CA SER A 51 -9.09 -0.03 9.62
C SER A 51 -8.01 -0.64 8.73
N THR A 52 -8.30 -1.75 8.06
CA THR A 52 -7.36 -2.43 7.16
C THR A 52 -7.04 -1.58 5.93
N VAL A 53 -8.07 -0.99 5.30
CA VAL A 53 -7.88 -0.09 4.14
C VAL A 53 -7.07 1.15 4.53
N ASN A 54 -7.35 1.74 5.69
CA ASN A 54 -6.61 2.90 6.18
C ASN A 54 -5.14 2.56 6.46
N TYR A 55 -4.86 1.38 7.00
CA TYR A 55 -3.50 0.93 7.24
C TYR A 55 -2.72 0.73 5.93
N ALA A 56 -3.33 0.09 4.92
CA ALA A 56 -2.76 -0.07 3.59
C ALA A 56 -2.49 1.28 2.93
N ALA A 57 -3.44 2.20 2.98
CA ALA A 57 -3.28 3.54 2.44
C ALA A 57 -2.13 4.32 3.11
N ALA A 58 -1.97 4.18 4.43
CA ALA A 58 -0.87 4.81 5.15
C ALA A 58 0.49 4.22 4.79
N GLN A 59 0.59 2.90 4.60
CA GLN A 59 1.82 2.25 4.12
C GLN A 59 2.18 2.70 2.71
N ASN A 60 1.21 2.76 1.80
CA ASN A 60 1.43 3.23 0.44
C ASN A 60 1.86 4.70 0.41
N ALA A 61 1.24 5.56 1.23
CA ALA A 61 1.65 6.96 1.34
C ALA A 61 3.12 7.08 1.79
N HIS A 62 3.54 6.28 2.78
CA HIS A 62 4.93 6.24 3.23
C HIS A 62 5.87 5.72 2.12
N ALA A 63 5.45 4.72 1.35
CA ALA A 63 6.23 4.20 0.23
C ALA A 63 6.39 5.27 -0.87
N PHE A 64 5.33 6.00 -1.18
CA PHE A 64 5.36 7.09 -2.16
C PHE A 64 6.24 8.26 -1.70
N ASP A 65 6.16 8.66 -0.44
CA ASP A 65 7.02 9.70 0.12
C ASP A 65 8.51 9.32 0.05
N ALA A 66 8.84 8.08 0.40
CA ALA A 66 10.21 7.57 0.32
C ALA A 66 10.69 7.52 -1.14
N PHE A 67 9.86 7.07 -2.06
CA PHE A 67 10.15 7.00 -3.47
C PHE A 67 10.35 8.39 -4.09
N ASP A 68 9.47 9.37 -3.76
CA ASP A 68 9.60 10.75 -4.22
C ASP A 68 10.93 11.37 -3.78
N GLN A 69 11.27 11.22 -2.50
CA GLN A 69 12.52 11.75 -1.94
C GLN A 69 13.77 11.16 -2.61
N GLU A 70 13.69 9.93 -3.08
CA GLU A 70 14.82 9.23 -3.68
C GLU A 70 14.92 9.42 -5.20
N ILE A 71 13.79 9.47 -5.92
CA ILE A 71 13.73 9.67 -7.38
C ILE A 71 13.93 11.13 -7.76
N ARG A 72 13.36 12.07 -7.03
CA ARG A 72 13.44 13.51 -7.37
C ARG A 72 14.88 14.00 -7.62
N PRO A 73 15.88 13.69 -6.77
CA PRO A 73 17.26 14.07 -7.01
C PRO A 73 18.01 13.13 -7.97
N ALA A 74 17.35 12.14 -8.58
CA ALA A 74 18.03 11.19 -9.46
C ALA A 74 18.55 11.87 -10.72
N SER A 75 19.79 11.51 -11.10
CA SER A 75 20.48 11.97 -12.29
C SER A 75 20.44 10.94 -13.43
N ALA A 76 20.02 9.73 -13.15
CA ALA A 76 19.83 8.66 -14.12
C ALA A 76 18.88 7.61 -13.55
N VAL A 77 17.98 7.09 -14.37
CA VAL A 77 17.02 6.05 -14.03
C VAL A 77 17.11 4.94 -15.08
N ASN A 78 17.16 3.70 -14.66
CA ASN A 78 17.10 2.58 -15.59
C ASN A 78 15.68 2.29 -16.00
N ILE A 79 15.51 1.68 -17.17
CA ILE A 79 14.21 1.12 -17.57
C ILE A 79 13.82 0.04 -16.56
N PRO A 80 12.63 0.14 -15.93
CA PRO A 80 12.12 -0.87 -15.01
C PRO A 80 11.93 -2.22 -15.73
N GLY A 81 11.94 -3.30 -14.98
CA GLY A 81 11.66 -4.61 -15.57
C GLY A 81 11.89 -5.76 -14.61
N LEU A 82 11.71 -6.96 -15.15
CA LEU A 82 11.81 -8.22 -14.40
C LEU A 82 13.24 -8.54 -13.97
N GLY A 83 13.36 -9.21 -12.85
CA GLY A 83 14.57 -9.87 -12.42
C GLY A 83 14.85 -11.16 -13.20
N THR A 84 15.98 -11.78 -12.94
CA THR A 84 16.40 -13.06 -13.58
C THR A 84 15.48 -14.24 -13.24
N ASN A 85 14.73 -14.15 -12.15
CA ASN A 85 13.70 -15.13 -11.78
C ASN A 85 12.41 -15.02 -12.62
N GLY A 86 12.26 -13.94 -13.44
CA GLY A 86 11.11 -13.71 -14.30
C GLY A 86 9.79 -13.40 -13.56
N GLN A 87 9.85 -13.08 -12.28
CA GLN A 87 8.68 -12.84 -11.44
C GLN A 87 8.72 -11.48 -10.73
N ASP A 88 9.87 -11.12 -10.17
CA ASP A 88 10.02 -9.92 -9.37
C ASP A 88 10.35 -8.72 -10.24
N PHE A 89 9.83 -7.56 -9.91
CA PHE A 89 10.02 -6.32 -10.65
C PHE A 89 11.04 -5.42 -9.96
N TYR A 90 11.87 -4.75 -10.76
CA TYR A 90 12.99 -3.93 -10.29
C TYR A 90 13.04 -2.58 -11.00
N ILE A 91 13.51 -1.57 -10.28
CA ILE A 91 13.97 -0.30 -10.81
C ILE A 91 15.25 0.13 -10.08
N GLU A 92 16.25 0.60 -10.83
CA GLU A 92 17.46 1.20 -10.27
C GLU A 92 17.61 2.64 -10.76
N PHE A 93 18.20 3.45 -9.92
CA PHE A 93 18.52 4.83 -10.26
C PHE A 93 19.74 5.33 -9.50
N LEU A 94 20.42 6.30 -10.12
CA LEU A 94 21.56 7.00 -9.55
C LEU A 94 21.09 8.34 -9.00
N SER A 95 21.24 8.54 -7.71
CA SER A 95 20.84 9.75 -7.00
C SER A 95 22.04 10.37 -6.29
N THR A 96 21.83 11.54 -5.71
CA THR A 96 22.85 12.23 -4.91
C THR A 96 22.40 12.23 -3.45
N SER A 97 23.28 11.80 -2.55
CA SER A 97 23.04 11.85 -1.10
C SER A 97 23.02 13.31 -0.62
N LEU A 98 22.51 13.51 0.61
CA LEU A 98 22.53 14.83 1.26
C LEU A 98 23.93 15.43 1.41
N GLN A 99 24.99 14.59 1.41
CA GLN A 99 26.39 15.01 1.44
C GLN A 99 26.97 15.27 0.04
N GLY A 100 26.17 15.18 -1.03
CA GLY A 100 26.63 15.38 -2.41
C GLY A 100 27.30 14.15 -3.04
N ASN A 101 27.35 13.00 -2.35
CA ASN A 101 27.95 11.79 -2.90
C ASN A 101 26.93 11.03 -3.76
N ALA A 102 27.42 10.44 -4.87
CA ALA A 102 26.59 9.54 -5.67
C ALA A 102 26.17 8.31 -4.87
N ILE A 103 24.91 7.95 -5.00
CA ILE A 103 24.31 6.77 -4.33
C ILE A 103 23.42 6.04 -5.33
N CYS A 104 23.65 4.75 -5.46
CA CYS A 104 22.80 3.85 -6.19
C CYS A 104 21.66 3.35 -5.30
N ARG A 105 20.46 3.31 -5.86
CA ARG A 105 19.27 2.77 -5.21
C ARG A 105 18.60 1.74 -6.10
N GLN A 106 18.08 0.72 -5.46
CA GLN A 106 17.30 -0.31 -6.14
C GLN A 106 16.04 -0.59 -5.32
N TRP A 107 14.92 -0.50 -5.98
CA TRP A 107 13.63 -0.91 -5.46
C TRP A 107 13.20 -2.20 -6.14
N ARG A 108 12.50 -3.06 -5.40
CA ARG A 108 11.93 -4.26 -5.95
C ARG A 108 10.57 -4.57 -5.35
N LEU A 109 9.72 -5.20 -6.15
CA LEU A 109 8.53 -5.89 -5.69
C LEU A 109 8.80 -7.40 -5.73
N LEU A 110 8.80 -8.03 -4.56
CA LEU A 110 8.83 -9.50 -4.42
C LEU A 110 7.40 -10.02 -4.52
N VAL A 111 7.04 -10.58 -5.68
CA VAL A 111 5.69 -11.08 -5.95
C VAL A 111 5.32 -12.26 -5.05
N ALA A 112 6.28 -13.14 -4.74
CA ALA A 112 6.04 -14.32 -3.90
C ALA A 112 5.66 -14.01 -2.44
N THR A 113 6.03 -12.83 -1.93
CA THR A 113 5.81 -12.41 -0.54
C THR A 113 5.04 -11.11 -0.41
N ASP A 114 4.57 -10.55 -1.54
CA ASP A 114 3.82 -9.30 -1.61
C ASP A 114 4.54 -8.12 -0.93
N GLN A 115 5.88 -8.04 -1.11
CA GLN A 115 6.72 -7.08 -0.40
C GLN A 115 7.40 -6.10 -1.36
N LEU A 116 7.20 -4.81 -1.11
CA LEU A 116 7.98 -3.74 -1.71
C LEU A 116 9.19 -3.47 -0.82
N GLN A 117 10.39 -3.58 -1.39
CA GLN A 117 11.66 -3.44 -0.68
C GLN A 117 12.61 -2.52 -1.41
N GLN A 118 13.53 -1.92 -0.66
CA GLN A 118 14.61 -1.08 -1.20
C GLN A 118 15.97 -1.45 -0.62
N ARG A 119 17.03 -1.13 -1.36
CA ARG A 119 18.42 -1.15 -0.90
C ARG A 119 19.25 -0.07 -1.60
N SER A 120 20.41 0.22 -1.04
CA SER A 120 21.31 1.24 -1.59
C SER A 120 22.77 0.81 -1.48
N TRP A 121 23.64 1.47 -2.29
CA TRP A 121 25.09 1.32 -2.24
C TRP A 121 25.80 2.50 -2.88
N THR A 122 27.07 2.66 -2.59
CA THR A 122 27.91 3.60 -3.33
C THR A 122 28.30 2.98 -4.66
N PRO A 123 28.12 3.68 -5.80
CA PRO A 123 28.50 3.16 -7.11
C PRO A 123 30.02 2.91 -7.17
N VAL A 124 30.40 1.86 -7.89
CA VAL A 124 31.79 1.52 -8.16
C VAL A 124 32.05 1.53 -9.66
N THR A 125 33.28 1.79 -10.06
CA THR A 125 33.69 1.76 -11.48
C THR A 125 34.13 0.36 -11.93
N SER A 126 34.40 -0.54 -10.97
CA SER A 126 34.74 -1.95 -11.24
C SER A 126 34.57 -2.77 -9.97
N GLY A 127 34.39 -4.08 -10.12
CA GLY A 127 34.23 -5.01 -9.00
C GLY A 127 32.81 -5.06 -8.45
N THR A 128 32.66 -5.58 -7.23
CA THR A 128 31.35 -5.75 -6.56
C THR A 128 31.21 -4.72 -5.45
N PRO A 129 30.18 -3.86 -5.48
CA PRO A 129 29.95 -2.88 -4.42
C PRO A 129 29.46 -3.56 -3.13
N THR A 130 29.61 -2.88 -2.00
CA THR A 130 28.99 -3.28 -0.75
C THR A 130 27.53 -2.82 -0.72
N LEU A 131 26.61 -3.75 -0.79
CA LEU A 131 25.17 -3.48 -0.80
C LEU A 131 24.65 -3.37 0.65
N SER A 132 23.73 -2.46 0.89
CA SER A 132 22.94 -2.51 2.12
C SER A 132 22.03 -3.74 2.12
N ALA A 133 21.58 -4.15 3.30
CA ALA A 133 20.48 -5.11 3.39
C ALA A 133 19.22 -4.55 2.73
N TRP A 134 18.35 -5.45 2.28
CA TRP A 134 17.01 -5.06 1.83
C TRP A 134 16.19 -4.55 3.01
N THR A 135 15.57 -3.40 2.83
CA THR A 135 14.66 -2.78 3.81
C THR A 135 13.23 -2.88 3.28
N LEU A 136 12.34 -3.40 4.10
CA LEU A 136 10.91 -3.46 3.79
C LEU A 136 10.33 -2.04 3.80
N VAL A 137 9.63 -1.67 2.73
CA VAL A 137 8.95 -0.37 2.56
C VAL A 137 7.44 -0.54 2.73
N SER A 138 6.85 -1.51 2.04
CA SER A 138 5.43 -1.84 2.15
C SER A 138 5.22 -3.34 2.06
N ASN A 139 4.14 -3.83 2.67
CA ASN A 139 3.75 -5.23 2.69
C ASN A 139 2.31 -5.37 2.19
N GLY A 140 2.00 -6.48 1.50
CA GLY A 140 0.66 -6.73 0.94
C GLY A 140 0.46 -6.13 -0.46
N VAL A 141 1.53 -5.81 -1.16
CA VAL A 141 1.51 -5.27 -2.53
C VAL A 141 1.39 -6.43 -3.54
N VAL A 142 0.22 -6.57 -4.14
CA VAL A 142 -0.16 -7.73 -5.00
C VAL A 142 -0.22 -7.37 -6.48
N ASN A 143 0.67 -6.56 -6.97
CA ASN A 143 0.72 -6.22 -8.38
C ASN A 143 0.96 -7.46 -9.25
N SER A 144 0.16 -7.64 -10.28
CA SER A 144 0.36 -8.66 -11.32
C SER A 144 1.18 -8.16 -12.50
N THR A 145 1.42 -6.85 -12.58
CA THR A 145 2.20 -6.17 -13.61
C THR A 145 3.26 -5.30 -12.94
N ASP A 146 4.24 -4.85 -13.73
CA ASP A 146 5.29 -3.97 -13.22
C ASP A 146 4.70 -2.75 -12.50
N PRO A 147 5.03 -2.55 -11.22
CA PRO A 147 4.58 -1.38 -10.48
C PRO A 147 5.30 -0.10 -10.87
N PHE A 148 6.40 -0.20 -11.62
CA PHE A 148 7.22 0.94 -12.02
C PHE A 148 7.09 1.19 -13.52
N THR A 149 6.87 2.43 -13.89
CA THR A 149 6.84 2.84 -15.30
C THR A 149 7.71 4.09 -15.49
N LEU A 150 8.71 3.98 -16.34
CA LEU A 150 9.51 5.13 -16.77
C LEU A 150 8.85 5.76 -17.99
N THR A 151 8.60 7.06 -17.92
CA THR A 151 8.09 7.86 -19.05
C THR A 151 9.16 8.86 -19.45
N LEU A 152 9.63 8.70 -20.69
CA LEU A 152 10.61 9.60 -21.27
C LEU A 152 9.92 10.87 -21.76
N PRO A 153 10.55 12.06 -21.59
CA PRO A 153 9.99 13.29 -22.09
C PRO A 153 10.08 13.35 -23.62
N ALA A 154 9.08 13.99 -24.22
CA ALA A 154 9.10 14.24 -25.66
C ALA A 154 10.07 15.38 -26.07
N ASP A 155 10.45 16.22 -25.11
CA ASP A 155 11.33 17.38 -25.32
C ASP A 155 12.58 17.26 -24.44
N TYR A 156 13.73 17.57 -25.01
CA TYR A 156 15.04 17.55 -24.34
C TYR A 156 15.17 18.50 -23.15
N SER A 157 14.29 19.48 -23.04
CA SER A 157 14.23 20.41 -21.91
C SER A 157 13.48 19.86 -20.70
N GLN A 158 12.82 18.72 -20.84
CA GLN A 158 12.02 18.10 -19.79
C GLN A 158 12.76 16.92 -19.17
N SER A 159 12.47 16.67 -17.91
CA SER A 159 13.02 15.54 -17.15
C SER A 159 12.16 14.29 -17.29
N ASP A 160 12.77 13.13 -17.06
CA ASP A 160 12.05 11.85 -17.01
C ASP A 160 11.07 11.83 -15.85
N SER A 161 10.02 11.07 -16.01
CA SER A 161 9.09 10.79 -14.92
C SER A 161 8.97 9.30 -14.66
N VAL A 162 8.87 8.94 -13.38
CA VAL A 162 8.66 7.58 -12.94
C VAL A 162 7.33 7.50 -12.22
N THR A 163 6.47 6.62 -12.71
CA THR A 163 5.20 6.31 -12.04
C THR A 163 5.36 5.03 -11.23
N MET A 164 4.98 5.07 -9.96
CA MET A 164 4.83 3.89 -9.13
C MET A 164 3.34 3.65 -8.86
N SER A 165 2.83 2.49 -9.27
CA SER A 165 1.44 2.08 -9.10
C SER A 165 1.38 0.84 -8.22
N LEU A 166 0.76 0.95 -7.05
CA LEU A 166 0.65 -0.13 -6.09
C LEU A 166 -0.79 -0.61 -5.99
N THR A 167 -0.97 -1.92 -6.08
CA THR A 167 -2.21 -2.62 -5.77
C THR A 167 -2.01 -3.34 -4.45
N ASP A 168 -2.77 -2.97 -3.43
CA ASP A 168 -2.62 -3.52 -2.10
C ASP A 168 -3.88 -4.32 -1.72
N THR A 169 -3.66 -5.50 -1.12
CA THR A 169 -4.70 -6.33 -0.51
C THR A 169 -4.35 -6.57 0.93
N GLN A 170 -4.97 -5.86 1.83
CA GLN A 170 -4.82 -6.10 3.26
C GLN A 170 -6.05 -6.81 3.82
N GLY A 171 -5.83 -7.85 4.63
CA GLY A 171 -6.85 -8.51 5.41
C GLY A 171 -7.13 -9.98 5.06
N VAL A 172 -7.82 -10.67 5.98
CA VAL A 172 -8.10 -12.12 5.96
C VAL A 172 -9.07 -12.53 4.83
N LYS A 173 -9.65 -11.57 4.10
CA LYS A 173 -10.49 -11.82 2.91
C LYS A 173 -10.10 -10.84 1.80
N PRO A 174 -9.85 -11.34 0.58
CA PRO A 174 -9.37 -10.54 -0.55
C PRO A 174 -10.51 -9.73 -1.20
N SER A 175 -11.24 -8.93 -0.45
CA SER A 175 -12.40 -8.21 -0.97
C SER A 175 -12.21 -6.70 -1.09
N ALA A 176 -11.06 -6.16 -0.69
CA ALA A 176 -10.73 -4.76 -0.86
C ALA A 176 -9.31 -4.64 -1.41
N THR A 177 -9.21 -4.38 -2.71
CA THR A 177 -7.98 -3.93 -3.36
C THR A 177 -7.98 -2.41 -3.38
N ALA A 178 -6.93 -1.79 -2.87
CA ALA A 178 -6.69 -0.36 -3.03
C ALA A 178 -5.63 -0.17 -4.13
N ASN A 179 -6.00 0.50 -5.21
CA ASN A 179 -5.06 0.90 -6.26
C ASN A 179 -4.67 2.36 -6.01
N THR A 180 -3.40 2.59 -5.81
CA THR A 180 -2.85 3.93 -5.63
C THR A 180 -1.65 4.11 -6.54
N SER A 181 -1.48 5.30 -7.12
CA SER A 181 -0.34 5.62 -7.97
C SER A 181 0.19 7.01 -7.69
N THR A 182 1.49 7.17 -7.88
CA THR A 182 2.16 8.47 -7.85
C THR A 182 3.12 8.57 -9.03
N THR A 183 3.28 9.77 -9.56
CA THR A 183 4.28 10.07 -10.59
C THR A 183 5.26 11.10 -10.05
N VAL A 184 6.53 10.78 -10.12
CA VAL A 184 7.63 11.62 -9.63
C VAL A 184 8.53 11.99 -10.80
N VAL A 185 8.96 13.24 -10.84
CA VAL A 185 9.91 13.74 -11.84
C VAL A 185 11.33 13.58 -11.30
N ALA A 186 12.20 12.94 -12.08
CA ALA A 186 13.63 12.85 -11.82
C ALA A 186 14.33 14.13 -12.35
N GLU A 187 14.44 15.15 -11.51
CA GLU A 187 14.75 16.53 -11.91
C GLU A 187 16.12 16.71 -12.56
N ASN A 188 17.05 15.79 -12.33
CA ASN A 188 18.41 15.86 -12.90
C ASN A 188 18.60 14.93 -14.11
N THR A 189 17.53 14.44 -14.72
CA THR A 189 17.53 13.66 -15.95
C THR A 189 17.04 14.50 -17.13
N ASN A 190 17.21 13.98 -18.33
CA ASN A 190 16.62 14.52 -19.56
C ASN A 190 16.52 13.40 -20.62
N ALA A 191 15.90 13.68 -21.77
CA ALA A 191 15.72 12.72 -22.85
C ALA A 191 17.02 12.10 -23.41
N ASN A 192 18.19 12.73 -23.18
CA ASN A 192 19.49 12.21 -23.59
C ASN A 192 20.23 11.45 -22.49
N THR A 193 19.61 11.26 -21.32
CA THR A 193 20.23 10.49 -20.24
C THR A 193 20.50 9.06 -20.72
N PRO A 194 21.75 8.58 -20.77
CA PRO A 194 22.10 7.31 -21.44
C PRO A 194 21.40 6.09 -20.84
N SER A 195 21.06 6.12 -19.55
CA SER A 195 20.37 5.02 -18.87
C SER A 195 18.92 4.84 -19.29
N ASN A 196 18.33 5.82 -19.99
CA ASN A 196 16.95 5.76 -20.46
C ASN A 196 16.83 5.14 -21.86
N LEU A 197 17.95 4.96 -22.57
CA LEU A 197 17.94 4.52 -23.95
C LEU A 197 17.79 3.01 -24.05
N ASP A 198 16.87 2.58 -24.91
CA ASP A 198 16.68 1.21 -25.37
C ASP A 198 16.59 1.25 -26.90
N THR A 199 17.73 1.39 -27.56
CA THR A 199 17.82 1.54 -29.02
C THR A 199 17.52 0.26 -29.76
N ASN A 200 17.69 -0.88 -29.08
CA ASN A 200 17.44 -2.20 -29.63
C ASN A 200 16.05 -2.77 -29.28
N ASN A 201 15.22 -2.03 -28.51
CA ASN A 201 13.87 -2.37 -28.07
C ASN A 201 13.77 -3.73 -27.33
N ASN A 202 14.76 -4.03 -26.48
CA ASN A 202 14.77 -5.25 -25.70
C ASN A 202 14.14 -5.10 -24.29
N GLY A 203 13.67 -3.91 -23.94
CA GLY A 203 13.06 -3.58 -22.65
C GLY A 203 14.06 -3.32 -21.53
N PHE A 204 15.34 -3.17 -21.85
CA PHE A 204 16.40 -2.88 -20.89
C PHE A 204 17.20 -1.65 -21.32
N SER A 205 17.75 -0.94 -20.34
CA SER A 205 18.63 0.19 -20.61
C SER A 205 19.90 -0.30 -21.33
N ASP A 206 20.28 0.36 -22.45
CA ASP A 206 21.52 0.06 -23.18
C ASP A 206 22.79 0.43 -22.37
N ASN A 207 22.69 1.47 -21.54
CA ASN A 207 23.75 1.94 -20.66
C ASN A 207 23.26 2.05 -19.22
N PRO A 208 22.98 0.92 -18.55
CA PRO A 208 22.38 0.95 -17.22
C PRO A 208 23.32 1.54 -16.18
N VAL A 209 22.78 2.37 -15.30
CA VAL A 209 23.48 2.84 -14.11
C VAL A 209 23.32 1.85 -12.98
N CYS A 210 24.24 1.90 -12.01
CA CYS A 210 24.11 1.11 -10.76
C CYS A 210 24.11 -0.42 -10.93
N GLN A 211 24.47 -0.95 -12.09
CA GLN A 211 24.47 -2.40 -12.35
C GLN A 211 25.88 -3.04 -12.34
N ILE A 212 26.94 -2.28 -12.14
CA ILE A 212 28.29 -2.84 -12.05
C ILE A 212 28.39 -3.72 -10.80
N GLY A 213 28.52 -5.03 -11.00
CA GLY A 213 28.59 -6.03 -9.93
C GLY A 213 27.29 -6.25 -9.17
N VAL A 214 26.17 -5.71 -9.67
CA VAL A 214 24.83 -5.87 -9.07
C VAL A 214 23.86 -6.37 -10.14
N SER A 215 23.09 -7.37 -9.80
CA SER A 215 22.06 -7.95 -10.69
C SER A 215 20.65 -7.72 -10.10
N ARG A 216 19.65 -7.98 -10.93
CA ARG A 216 18.24 -8.18 -10.52
C ARG A 216 18.05 -9.67 -10.30
N PRO A 217 18.16 -10.17 -9.05
CA PRO A 217 18.07 -11.59 -8.74
C PRO A 217 16.68 -12.19 -8.97
#